data_43b108105c6ae8f2cfd08f423c4e85aa
#
_entry.id   43b108105c6ae8f2cfd08f423c4e85aa
#
_cell.length_a   1.000
_cell.length_b   1.000
_cell.length_c   1.000
_cell.angle_alpha   90.00
_cell.angle_beta   90.00
_cell.angle_gamma   90.00
#
_symmetry.space_group_name_H-M   'P 1'
#
loop_
_entity.id
_entity.type
_entity.pdbx_description
1 polymer ?
#
loop_
_entity_poly.entity_id
_entity_poly.type
_entity_poly.pdbx_seq_one_letter_code
_entity_poly.pdbx_strand_id
1 'polypeptide(L)'
;MQASAPTTSFRLSFANPPGLYDPRPNGYSHLAMVQGPARLVYAAGQGGEDTQGYLAPDFATQVRQALANLRTALAAAGARPQDVAKLTVLIVDHTQDRLRIFSEQIQALWADAPTPACTLIPVPRLALDGMLFEIEATAAVAA
;
A
#
# COMPACT_ATOMS: atom_id res chain seq x y z
N MET A 1 29.28 -34.82 -10.38
CA MET A 1 27.90 -34.32 -10.42
C MET A 1 27.77 -33.24 -9.33
N GLN A 2 27.75 -31.97 -9.74
CA GLN A 2 27.41 -30.91 -8.81
C GLN A 2 25.89 -30.90 -8.67
N ALA A 3 25.40 -31.16 -7.46
CA ALA A 3 24.00 -30.96 -7.13
C ALA A 3 23.75 -29.47 -7.23
N SER A 4 22.96 -29.02 -8.21
CA SER A 4 22.47 -27.65 -8.25
C SER A 4 21.61 -27.42 -7.01
N ALA A 5 21.97 -26.40 -6.19
CA ALA A 5 21.17 -25.99 -5.08
C ALA A 5 19.76 -25.66 -5.61
N PRO A 6 18.70 -26.04 -4.88
CA PRO A 6 17.35 -25.67 -5.30
C PRO A 6 17.25 -24.16 -5.42
N THR A 7 16.98 -23.67 -6.62
CA THR A 7 16.72 -22.26 -6.89
C THR A 7 15.43 -21.90 -6.15
N THR A 8 15.53 -21.07 -5.10
CA THR A 8 14.36 -20.57 -4.38
C THR A 8 13.53 -19.72 -5.35
N SER A 9 12.30 -20.15 -5.64
CA SER A 9 11.38 -19.37 -6.48
C SER A 9 10.92 -18.09 -5.75
N PHE A 10 10.53 -17.07 -6.51
CA PHE A 10 9.96 -15.85 -5.94
C PHE A 10 8.72 -16.16 -5.10
N ARG A 11 8.66 -15.52 -3.94
CA ARG A 11 7.50 -15.58 -3.06
C ARG A 11 7.34 -14.28 -2.29
N LEU A 12 6.15 -13.69 -2.35
CA LEU A 12 5.69 -12.63 -1.46
C LEU A 12 4.65 -13.23 -0.51
N SER A 13 4.88 -13.13 0.78
CA SER A 13 3.97 -13.66 1.80
C SER A 13 3.76 -12.66 2.92
N PHE A 14 2.66 -12.82 3.65
CA PHE A 14 2.25 -11.93 4.73
C PHE A 14 1.99 -12.76 5.99
N ALA A 15 2.28 -12.18 7.15
CA ALA A 15 2.09 -12.88 8.41
C ALA A 15 1.64 -11.94 9.53
N ASN A 16 0.81 -12.49 10.41
CA ASN A 16 0.38 -11.85 11.65
C ASN A 16 0.76 -12.79 12.79
N PRO A 17 1.99 -12.67 13.34
CA PRO A 17 2.49 -13.61 14.31
C PRO A 17 1.72 -13.52 15.65
N PRO A 18 1.65 -14.63 16.40
CA PRO A 18 1.08 -14.61 17.76
C PRO A 18 1.86 -13.65 18.66
N GLY A 19 1.18 -13.08 19.64
CA GLY A 19 1.76 -12.10 20.56
C GLY A 19 1.55 -10.65 20.14
N LEU A 20 1.00 -10.41 18.95
CA LEU A 20 0.56 -9.10 18.47
C LEU A 20 -0.96 -9.08 18.31
N TYR A 21 -1.56 -7.88 18.40
CA TYR A 21 -2.99 -7.76 18.15
C TYR A 21 -3.32 -8.06 16.68
N ASP A 22 -4.58 -8.39 16.39
CA ASP A 22 -5.03 -8.65 15.02
C ASP A 22 -5.13 -7.34 14.22
N PRO A 23 -4.29 -7.13 13.18
CA PRO A 23 -4.29 -5.89 12.42
C PRO A 23 -5.35 -5.87 11.30
N ARG A 24 -5.96 -7.00 10.99
CA ARG A 24 -6.86 -7.14 9.82
C ARG A 24 -8.05 -6.18 9.86
N PRO A 25 -8.68 -5.88 11.02
CA PRO A 25 -9.73 -4.86 11.06
C PRO A 25 -9.27 -3.46 10.65
N ASN A 26 -7.98 -3.15 10.80
CA ASN A 26 -7.37 -1.90 10.37
C ASN A 26 -6.77 -1.96 8.96
N GLY A 27 -6.96 -3.06 8.24
CA GLY A 27 -6.63 -3.17 6.82
C GLY A 27 -5.16 -3.38 6.50
N TYR A 28 -4.38 -4.01 7.40
CA TYR A 28 -2.96 -4.28 7.13
C TYR A 28 -2.49 -5.61 7.72
N SER A 29 -1.28 -6.02 7.38
CA SER A 29 -0.56 -7.15 7.97
C SER A 29 0.65 -6.65 8.77
N HIS A 30 1.03 -7.38 9.81
CA HIS A 30 2.22 -7.01 10.58
C HIS A 30 3.52 -7.21 9.80
N LEU A 31 3.59 -8.26 8.98
CA LEU A 31 4.79 -8.60 8.23
C LEU A 31 4.48 -8.84 6.75
N ALA A 32 5.41 -8.41 5.91
CA ALA A 32 5.54 -8.87 4.54
C ALA A 32 6.95 -9.43 4.35
N MET A 33 7.04 -10.58 3.66
CA MET A 33 8.31 -11.25 3.41
C MET A 33 8.48 -11.48 1.92
N VAL A 34 9.63 -11.06 1.40
CA VAL A 34 10.02 -11.27 0.00
C VAL A 34 11.16 -12.27 -0.04
N GLN A 35 10.98 -13.38 -0.74
CA GLN A 35 11.96 -14.44 -0.87
C GLN A 35 12.20 -14.77 -2.34
N GLY A 36 13.44 -15.17 -2.65
CA GLY A 36 13.83 -15.54 -4.02
C GLY A 36 14.11 -14.32 -4.91
N PRO A 37 14.48 -14.55 -6.18
CA PRO A 37 14.77 -13.47 -7.12
C PRO A 37 13.56 -12.61 -7.37
N ALA A 38 13.69 -11.31 -7.12
CA ALA A 38 12.59 -10.36 -7.21
C ALA A 38 13.02 -9.08 -7.93
N ARG A 39 12.07 -8.49 -8.65
CA ARG A 39 12.15 -7.12 -9.14
C ARG A 39 11.33 -6.25 -8.21
N LEU A 40 11.96 -5.23 -7.62
CA LEU A 40 11.28 -4.29 -6.73
C LEU A 40 10.75 -3.10 -7.52
N VAL A 41 9.56 -2.63 -7.12
CA VAL A 41 8.90 -1.45 -7.68
C VAL A 41 8.64 -0.48 -6.53
N TYR A 42 9.19 0.72 -6.65
CA TYR A 42 8.99 1.80 -5.69
C TYR A 42 8.04 2.83 -6.31
N ALA A 43 6.81 2.88 -5.84
CA ALA A 43 5.87 3.91 -6.23
C ALA A 43 6.02 5.10 -5.28
N ALA A 44 6.27 6.28 -5.85
CA ALA A 44 6.29 7.52 -5.08
C ALA A 44 4.93 7.80 -4.44
N GLY A 45 4.90 8.69 -3.47
CA GLY A 45 3.66 9.11 -2.81
C GLY A 45 2.62 9.59 -3.83
N GLN A 46 1.42 9.02 -3.72
CA GLN A 46 0.26 9.36 -4.54
C GLN A 46 -0.76 10.07 -3.67
N GLY A 47 -1.10 11.28 -4.04
CA GLY A 47 -2.22 12.01 -3.46
C GLY A 47 -3.51 11.81 -4.26
N GLY A 48 -4.54 12.56 -3.88
CA GLY A 48 -5.85 12.49 -4.51
C GLY A 48 -6.05 13.39 -5.73
N GLU A 49 -4.97 13.86 -6.36
CA GLU A 49 -5.05 14.67 -7.58
C GLU A 49 -5.49 13.81 -8.77
N ASP A 50 -6.40 14.32 -9.59
CA ASP A 50 -6.71 13.72 -10.87
C ASP A 50 -5.66 14.08 -11.94
N THR A 51 -5.88 13.64 -13.18
CA THR A 51 -4.93 13.92 -14.29
C THR A 51 -4.80 15.41 -14.64
N GLN A 52 -5.71 16.24 -14.17
CA GLN A 52 -5.69 17.70 -14.36
C GLN A 52 -5.15 18.44 -13.13
N GLY A 53 -4.77 17.69 -12.08
CA GLY A 53 -4.30 18.26 -10.83
C GLY A 53 -5.41 18.72 -9.88
N TYR A 54 -6.66 18.42 -10.19
CA TYR A 54 -7.78 18.75 -9.30
C TYR A 54 -7.78 17.87 -8.07
N LEU A 55 -8.02 18.49 -6.94
CA LEU A 55 -8.04 17.85 -5.62
C LEU A 55 -9.40 18.09 -4.97
N ALA A 56 -10.18 17.01 -4.77
CA ALA A 56 -11.47 17.09 -4.09
C ALA A 56 -11.28 17.54 -2.63
N PRO A 57 -12.21 18.31 -2.06
CA PRO A 57 -12.06 18.82 -0.69
C PRO A 57 -12.26 17.76 0.40
N ASP A 58 -12.93 16.65 0.13
CA ASP A 58 -13.25 15.64 1.13
C ASP A 58 -12.24 14.49 1.16
N PHE A 59 -11.97 14.00 2.36
CA PHE A 59 -10.97 12.95 2.61
C PHE A 59 -11.26 11.65 1.86
N ALA A 60 -12.51 11.17 1.91
CA ALA A 60 -12.86 9.88 1.29
C ALA A 60 -12.63 9.88 -0.23
N THR A 61 -12.96 10.97 -0.92
CA THR A 61 -12.71 11.12 -2.35
C THR A 61 -11.22 11.19 -2.66
N GLN A 62 -10.45 11.90 -1.84
CA GLN A 62 -8.98 11.93 -1.99
C GLN A 62 -8.36 10.55 -1.82
N VAL A 63 -8.78 9.77 -0.83
CA VAL A 63 -8.30 8.39 -0.63
C VAL A 63 -8.61 7.54 -1.86
N ARG A 64 -9.83 7.59 -2.35
CA ARG A 64 -10.25 6.82 -3.52
C ARG A 64 -9.41 7.15 -4.75
N GLN A 65 -9.20 8.43 -5.02
CA GLN A 65 -8.39 8.86 -6.16
C GLN A 65 -6.92 8.49 -5.99
N ALA A 66 -6.37 8.64 -4.78
CA ALA A 66 -4.99 8.28 -4.50
C ALA A 66 -4.75 6.77 -4.70
N LEU A 67 -5.68 5.92 -4.29
CA LEU A 67 -5.59 4.48 -4.52
C LEU A 67 -5.70 4.13 -6.01
N ALA A 68 -6.53 4.84 -6.77
CA ALA A 68 -6.60 4.69 -8.22
C ALA A 68 -5.28 5.11 -8.90
N ASN A 69 -4.69 6.21 -8.44
CA ASN A 69 -3.38 6.68 -8.92
C ASN A 69 -2.28 5.67 -8.61
N LEU A 70 -2.26 5.12 -7.40
CA LEU A 70 -1.30 4.08 -7.01
C LEU A 70 -1.44 2.85 -7.91
N ARG A 71 -2.65 2.39 -8.14
CA ARG A 71 -2.90 1.25 -9.03
C ARG A 71 -2.41 1.50 -10.44
N THR A 72 -2.62 2.70 -10.97
CA THR A 72 -2.12 3.12 -12.29
C THR A 72 -0.59 3.10 -12.33
N ALA A 73 0.07 3.65 -11.32
CA ALA A 73 1.52 3.67 -11.23
C ALA A 73 2.11 2.24 -11.16
N LEU A 74 1.53 1.38 -10.33
CA LEU A 74 1.94 -0.02 -10.22
C LEU A 74 1.78 -0.77 -11.54
N ALA A 75 0.64 -0.59 -12.22
CA ALA A 75 0.36 -1.25 -13.50
C ALA A 75 1.37 -0.86 -14.58
N ALA A 76 1.83 0.38 -14.61
CA ALA A 76 2.87 0.84 -15.53
C ALA A 76 4.20 0.09 -15.35
N ALA A 77 4.45 -0.43 -14.14
CA ALA A 77 5.64 -1.22 -13.82
C ALA A 77 5.37 -2.74 -13.82
N GLY A 78 4.21 -3.18 -14.30
CA GLY A 78 3.84 -4.59 -14.33
C GLY A 78 3.49 -5.19 -12.98
N ALA A 79 3.06 -4.35 -12.02
CA ALA A 79 2.66 -4.78 -10.69
C ALA A 79 1.17 -4.51 -10.44
N ARG A 80 0.61 -5.23 -9.47
CA ARG A 80 -0.78 -5.11 -9.02
C ARG A 80 -0.79 -4.73 -7.54
N PRO A 81 -1.93 -4.29 -6.98
CA PRO A 81 -2.03 -4.10 -5.53
C PRO A 81 -1.58 -5.32 -4.72
N GLN A 82 -1.91 -6.54 -5.15
CA GLN A 82 -1.54 -7.78 -4.49
C GLN A 82 -0.02 -8.05 -4.45
N ASP A 83 0.75 -7.34 -5.27
CA ASP A 83 2.21 -7.43 -5.32
C ASP A 83 2.89 -6.45 -4.36
N VAL A 84 2.11 -5.61 -3.68
CA VAL A 84 2.63 -4.62 -2.71
C VAL A 84 3.03 -5.32 -1.42
N ALA A 85 4.28 -5.14 -1.02
CA ALA A 85 4.81 -5.62 0.26
C ALA A 85 4.59 -4.61 1.38
N LYS A 86 4.82 -3.32 1.11
CA LYS A 86 4.80 -2.26 2.13
C LYS A 86 4.10 -1.00 1.62
N LEU A 87 3.24 -0.47 2.47
CA LEU A 87 2.63 0.85 2.32
C LEU A 87 3.11 1.79 3.43
N THR A 88 3.31 3.05 3.09
CA THR A 88 3.35 4.15 4.04
C THR A 88 2.23 5.13 3.69
N VAL A 89 1.43 5.49 4.68
CA VAL A 89 0.25 6.35 4.53
C VAL A 89 0.42 7.57 5.40
N LEU A 90 0.25 8.75 4.79
CA LEU A 90 0.35 10.04 5.45
C LEU A 90 -1.04 10.68 5.47
N ILE A 91 -1.50 11.11 6.63
CA ILE A 91 -2.85 11.69 6.81
C ILE A 91 -2.75 13.01 7.57
N VAL A 92 -3.34 14.04 7.00
CA VAL A 92 -3.53 15.34 7.64
C VAL A 92 -4.80 15.28 8.50
N ASP A 93 -4.75 15.88 9.69
CA ASP A 93 -5.88 15.91 10.66
C ASP A 93 -6.44 14.50 10.94
N HIS A 94 -5.55 13.57 11.26
CA HIS A 94 -5.93 12.17 11.45
C HIS A 94 -6.91 12.00 12.61
N THR A 95 -7.93 11.16 12.39
CA THR A 95 -8.95 10.75 13.36
C THR A 95 -9.25 9.27 13.20
N GLN A 96 -9.92 8.67 14.18
CA GLN A 96 -10.40 7.30 14.08
C GLN A 96 -11.37 7.11 12.90
N ASP A 97 -12.16 8.13 12.58
CA ASP A 97 -13.05 8.09 11.41
C ASP A 97 -12.27 8.05 10.10
N ARG A 98 -11.18 8.81 10.00
CA ARG A 98 -10.28 8.75 8.82
C ARG A 98 -9.57 7.40 8.70
N LEU A 99 -9.17 6.81 9.82
CA LEU A 99 -8.65 5.44 9.82
C LEU A 99 -9.67 4.45 9.28
N ARG A 100 -10.93 4.54 9.72
CA ARG A 100 -12.02 3.69 9.25
C ARG A 100 -12.23 3.83 7.75
N ILE A 101 -12.32 5.06 7.25
CA ILE A 101 -12.49 5.34 5.81
C ILE A 101 -11.35 4.72 5.00
N PHE A 102 -10.12 4.95 5.42
CA PHE A 102 -8.94 4.38 4.75
C PHE A 102 -8.97 2.86 4.76
N SER A 103 -9.21 2.24 5.92
CA SER A 103 -9.24 0.78 6.07
C SER A 103 -10.31 0.13 5.20
N GLU A 104 -11.49 0.71 5.11
CA GLU A 104 -12.56 0.22 4.25
C GLU A 104 -12.17 0.25 2.77
N GLN A 105 -11.50 1.31 2.33
CA GLN A 105 -11.09 1.44 0.93
C GLN A 105 -9.93 0.52 0.56
N ILE A 106 -8.98 0.32 1.47
CA ILE A 106 -7.89 -0.66 1.30
C ILE A 106 -8.48 -2.07 1.20
N GLN A 107 -9.37 -2.45 2.10
CA GLN A 107 -9.99 -3.76 2.09
C GLN A 107 -10.79 -4.01 0.80
N ALA A 108 -11.50 -2.99 0.31
CA ALA A 108 -12.20 -3.08 -0.95
C ALA A 108 -11.25 -3.30 -2.15
N LEU A 109 -10.12 -2.60 -2.18
CA LEU A 109 -9.15 -2.70 -3.27
C LEU A 109 -8.41 -4.04 -3.27
N TRP A 110 -8.02 -4.55 -2.08
CA TRP A 110 -7.34 -5.84 -1.96
C TRP A 110 -8.30 -7.02 -1.98
N ALA A 111 -9.59 -6.79 -1.75
CA ALA A 111 -10.63 -7.83 -1.70
C ALA A 111 -10.24 -8.99 -0.78
N ASP A 112 -10.17 -10.22 -1.28
CA ASP A 112 -9.84 -11.41 -0.49
C ASP A 112 -8.33 -11.63 -0.32
N ALA A 113 -7.50 -10.84 -1.00
CA ALA A 113 -6.05 -10.94 -0.87
C ALA A 113 -5.57 -10.37 0.47
N PRO A 114 -4.48 -10.91 1.05
CA PRO A 114 -3.87 -10.31 2.22
C PRO A 114 -3.45 -8.86 1.96
N THR A 115 -3.71 -7.98 2.91
CA THR A 115 -3.27 -6.58 2.82
C THR A 115 -1.79 -6.48 3.22
N PRO A 116 -1.05 -5.52 2.65
CA PRO A 116 0.38 -5.40 2.89
C PRO A 116 0.70 -4.91 4.31
N ALA A 117 1.97 -5.00 4.67
CA ALA A 117 2.47 -4.27 5.82
C ALA A 117 2.26 -2.77 5.60
N CYS A 118 1.81 -2.06 6.62
CA CYS A 118 1.47 -0.63 6.49
C CYS A 118 1.83 0.13 7.77
N THR A 119 2.37 1.32 7.59
CA THR A 119 2.53 2.29 8.67
C THR A 119 1.78 3.56 8.31
N LEU A 120 0.93 4.03 9.21
CA LEU A 120 0.19 5.28 9.07
C LEU A 120 0.82 6.34 9.94
N ILE A 121 1.13 7.50 9.35
CA ILE A 121 1.80 8.62 9.98
C ILE A 121 0.94 9.87 9.84
N PRO A 122 0.39 10.41 10.92
CA PRO A 122 -0.24 11.72 10.89
C PRO A 122 0.80 12.80 10.62
N VAL A 123 0.48 13.73 9.75
CA VAL A 123 1.37 14.84 9.38
C VAL A 123 0.63 16.18 9.44
N PRO A 124 1.31 17.30 9.72
CA PRO A 124 0.65 18.61 9.80
C PRO A 124 0.19 19.12 8.43
N ARG A 125 0.90 18.78 7.36
CA ARG A 125 0.54 19.11 5.97
C ARG A 125 1.29 18.21 4.99
N LEU A 126 0.83 18.22 3.75
CA LEU A 126 1.47 17.56 2.63
C LEU A 126 2.03 18.59 1.63
N ALA A 127 2.57 18.11 0.51
CA ALA A 127 3.32 18.96 -0.43
C ALA A 127 2.48 20.10 -1.03
N LEU A 128 1.23 19.83 -1.35
CA LEU A 128 0.32 20.81 -1.95
C LEU A 128 -0.78 21.19 -0.98
N ASP A 129 -1.22 22.44 -1.05
CA ASP A 129 -2.33 22.94 -0.24
C ASP A 129 -3.61 22.13 -0.54
N GLY A 130 -4.33 21.77 0.52
CA GLY A 130 -5.56 20.98 0.40
C GLY A 130 -5.38 19.47 0.36
N MET A 131 -4.16 18.95 0.24
CA MET A 131 -3.91 17.53 0.36
C MET A 131 -4.17 17.04 1.78
N LEU A 132 -4.99 15.99 1.90
CA LEU A 132 -5.35 15.36 3.17
C LEU A 132 -4.79 13.95 3.32
N PHE A 133 -4.37 13.33 2.22
CA PHE A 133 -3.96 11.94 2.15
C PHE A 133 -2.85 11.73 1.11
N GLU A 134 -1.88 10.89 1.45
CA GLU A 134 -0.85 10.44 0.53
C GLU A 134 -0.46 9.00 0.85
N ILE A 135 -0.17 8.21 -0.17
CA ILE A 135 0.21 6.81 -0.04
C ILE A 135 1.38 6.48 -0.95
N GLU A 136 2.41 5.84 -0.41
CA GLU A 136 3.50 5.26 -1.18
C GLU A 136 3.55 3.74 -1.01
N ALA A 137 4.14 3.05 -1.97
CA ALA A 137 4.19 1.60 -1.95
C ALA A 137 5.55 1.06 -2.42
N THR A 138 5.96 -0.05 -1.84
CA THR A 138 7.01 -0.92 -2.36
C THR A 138 6.36 -2.24 -2.74
N ALA A 139 6.45 -2.61 -4.01
CA ALA A 139 5.96 -3.88 -4.52
C ALA A 139 7.11 -4.79 -4.94
N ALA A 140 6.86 -6.09 -4.95
CA ALA A 140 7.80 -7.11 -5.40
C ALA A 140 7.08 -8.06 -6.35
N VAL A 141 7.72 -8.30 -7.49
CA VAL A 141 7.26 -9.27 -8.50
C VAL A 141 8.39 -10.21 -8.87
N ALA A 142 8.08 -11.34 -9.48
CA ALA A 142 9.11 -12.28 -9.93
C ALA A 142 10.09 -11.57 -10.88
N ALA A 143 11.36 -11.86 -10.68
CA ALA A 143 12.43 -11.35 -11.54
C ALA A 143 12.31 -11.89 -12.98
#